data_c76fa23d48828131c3a25ddfc69331b8
#
_entry.id   c76fa23d48828131c3a25ddfc69331b8
#
_cell.length_a   1.000
_cell.length_b   1.000
_cell.length_c   1.000
_cell.angle_alpha   90.00
_cell.angle_beta   90.00
_cell.angle_gamma   90.00
#
_symmetry.space_group_name_H-M   'P 1'
#
loop_
_entity.id
_entity.type
_entity.pdbx_description
1 polymer ?
#
loop_
_entity_poly.entity_id
_entity_poly.type
_entity_poly.pdbx_seq_one_letter_code
_entity_poly.pdbx_strand_id
1 'polypeptide(L)'
;MPKLVYNKDLWVYSADSKKILREKLWGGKCPILEIPNCRIVLDHDHTSGRVRDAISQQANTWEGYTLKYWLKYCSKYSEISLPEALRNLADYLEKDYTCMPLHDGLVADMKRKLTRLRKEALEAKLLADFGVVMTATKVGLVNKYLQLFIESKEI
;
A
#
# COMPACT_ATOMS: atom_id res chain seq x y z
N MET A 1 -28.95 32.48 -5.51
CA MET A 1 -28.26 31.75 -6.57
C MET A 1 -29.29 30.97 -7.38
N PRO A 2 -29.24 30.99 -8.73
CA PRO A 2 -30.16 30.18 -9.56
C PRO A 2 -29.92 28.70 -9.20
N LYS A 3 -31.04 27.93 -9.06
CA LYS A 3 -30.97 26.48 -8.86
C LYS A 3 -30.38 25.87 -10.14
N LEU A 4 -29.24 25.22 -10.03
CA LEU A 4 -28.66 24.44 -11.13
C LEU A 4 -29.62 23.32 -11.49
N VAL A 5 -30.05 23.30 -12.75
CA VAL A 5 -30.88 22.21 -13.27
C VAL A 5 -29.96 21.17 -13.90
N TYR A 6 -29.89 20.01 -13.28
CA TYR A 6 -29.09 18.87 -13.77
C TYR A 6 -29.94 18.00 -14.70
N ASN A 7 -29.34 17.55 -15.79
CA ASN A 7 -29.96 16.50 -16.62
C ASN A 7 -29.88 15.16 -15.82
N LYS A 8 -31.04 14.62 -15.43
CA LYS A 8 -31.17 13.44 -14.58
C LYS A 8 -30.54 12.18 -15.19
N ASP A 9 -30.47 12.10 -16.52
CA ASP A 9 -29.92 10.95 -17.24
C ASP A 9 -28.37 10.95 -17.25
N LEU A 10 -27.75 12.11 -16.97
CA LEU A 10 -26.32 12.29 -16.99
C LEU A 10 -25.67 12.36 -15.59
N TRP A 11 -26.48 12.49 -14.53
CA TRP A 11 -25.98 12.75 -13.19
C TRP A 11 -26.47 11.74 -12.14
N VAL A 12 -25.58 11.20 -11.36
CA VAL A 12 -25.87 10.35 -10.19
C VAL A 12 -25.87 11.25 -8.95
N TYR A 13 -27.01 11.88 -8.62
CA TYR A 13 -27.08 12.93 -7.61
C TYR A 13 -27.83 12.55 -6.32
N SER A 14 -28.76 11.58 -6.36
CA SER A 14 -29.48 11.12 -5.18
C SER A 14 -28.74 9.96 -4.47
N ALA A 15 -29.02 9.77 -3.18
CA ALA A 15 -28.51 8.64 -2.43
C ALA A 15 -28.93 7.30 -3.04
N ASP A 16 -30.18 7.22 -3.51
CA ASP A 16 -30.74 6.02 -4.12
C ASP A 16 -30.10 5.70 -5.47
N SER A 17 -29.96 6.71 -6.35
CA SER A 17 -29.29 6.50 -7.63
C SER A 17 -27.82 6.09 -7.46
N LYS A 18 -27.11 6.65 -6.47
CA LYS A 18 -25.75 6.23 -6.12
C LYS A 18 -25.72 4.79 -5.60
N LYS A 19 -26.69 4.40 -4.78
CA LYS A 19 -26.80 3.03 -4.26
C LYS A 19 -27.02 2.03 -5.40
N ILE A 20 -28.01 2.28 -6.26
CA ILE A 20 -28.35 1.43 -7.41
C ILE A 20 -27.14 1.28 -8.34
N LEU A 21 -26.47 2.37 -8.68
CA LEU A 21 -25.31 2.33 -9.57
C LEU A 21 -24.16 1.55 -8.93
N ARG A 22 -23.89 1.77 -7.64
CA ARG A 22 -22.86 1.05 -6.90
C ARG A 22 -23.11 -0.46 -6.88
N GLU A 23 -24.34 -0.88 -6.62
CA GLU A 23 -24.74 -2.30 -6.63
C GLU A 23 -24.63 -2.91 -8.03
N LYS A 24 -24.99 -2.16 -9.07
CA LYS A 24 -24.87 -2.58 -10.46
C LYS A 24 -23.40 -2.78 -10.90
N LEU A 25 -22.50 -1.90 -10.47
CA LEU A 25 -21.09 -1.95 -10.86
C LEU A 25 -20.28 -2.94 -10.02
N TRP A 26 -20.76 -3.28 -8.80
CA TRP A 26 -20.01 -4.15 -7.91
C TRP A 26 -19.96 -5.60 -8.40
N GLY A 27 -18.76 -6.07 -8.79
CA GLY A 27 -18.54 -7.43 -9.29
C GLY A 27 -18.25 -8.48 -8.20
N GLY A 28 -18.63 -8.24 -6.93
CA GLY A 28 -18.41 -9.17 -5.81
C GLY A 28 -17.06 -9.00 -5.10
N LYS A 29 -16.07 -8.41 -5.73
CA LYS A 29 -14.76 -8.03 -5.13
C LYS A 29 -14.27 -6.70 -5.69
N CYS A 30 -13.41 -6.02 -4.94
CA CYS A 30 -12.77 -4.78 -5.39
C CYS A 30 -11.88 -5.06 -6.62
N PRO A 31 -12.03 -4.36 -7.75
CA PRO A 31 -11.25 -4.61 -8.96
C PRO A 31 -9.76 -4.24 -8.80
N ILE A 32 -9.40 -3.46 -7.77
CA ILE A 32 -8.01 -3.02 -7.53
C ILE A 32 -7.31 -3.89 -6.49
N LEU A 33 -7.98 -4.17 -5.35
CA LEU A 33 -7.38 -4.89 -4.22
C LEU A 33 -7.88 -6.33 -4.05
N GLU A 34 -8.81 -6.77 -4.91
CA GLU A 34 -9.44 -8.10 -4.89
C GLU A 34 -10.12 -8.47 -3.56
N ILE A 35 -10.44 -7.48 -2.73
CA ILE A 35 -11.07 -7.67 -1.42
C ILE A 35 -12.58 -7.92 -1.63
N PRO A 36 -13.12 -9.07 -1.21
CA PRO A 36 -14.56 -9.28 -1.09
C PRO A 36 -15.08 -8.63 0.22
N ASN A 37 -16.38 -8.56 0.42
CA ASN A 37 -17.01 -8.21 1.69
C ASN A 37 -16.44 -6.95 2.36
N CYS A 38 -16.32 -5.85 1.60
CA CYS A 38 -15.79 -4.58 2.08
C CYS A 38 -16.81 -3.45 1.95
N ARG A 39 -16.54 -2.32 2.58
CA ARG A 39 -17.31 -1.09 2.34
C ARG A 39 -17.06 -0.60 0.91
N ILE A 40 -18.11 -0.53 0.11
CA ILE A 40 -18.07 -0.16 -1.30
C ILE A 40 -18.37 1.33 -1.46
N VAL A 41 -17.63 1.99 -2.32
CA VAL A 41 -17.86 3.40 -2.73
C VAL A 41 -17.88 3.50 -4.25
N LEU A 42 -18.59 4.51 -4.78
CA LEU A 42 -18.45 4.90 -6.18
C LEU A 42 -17.19 5.76 -6.29
N ASP A 43 -16.29 5.33 -7.13
CA ASP A 43 -15.12 6.09 -7.51
C ASP A 43 -15.41 6.93 -8.77
N HIS A 44 -14.76 8.08 -8.89
CA HIS A 44 -14.96 8.97 -10.01
C HIS A 44 -13.67 9.73 -10.37
N ASP A 45 -13.54 10.08 -11.62
CA ASP A 45 -12.47 10.94 -12.09
C ASP A 45 -12.69 12.37 -11.63
N HIS A 46 -11.73 12.93 -10.93
CA HIS A 46 -11.83 14.27 -10.32
C HIS A 46 -11.82 15.41 -11.33
N THR A 47 -11.38 15.16 -12.58
CA THR A 47 -11.32 16.18 -13.63
C THR A 47 -12.61 16.21 -14.42
N SER A 48 -13.08 15.04 -14.87
CA SER A 48 -14.29 14.92 -15.67
C SER A 48 -15.58 14.73 -14.85
N GLY A 49 -15.44 14.35 -13.57
CA GLY A 49 -16.56 14.00 -12.68
C GLY A 49 -17.22 12.67 -13.01
N ARG A 50 -16.73 11.92 -14.01
CA ARG A 50 -17.34 10.67 -14.43
C ARG A 50 -17.04 9.55 -13.44
N VAL A 51 -18.10 8.77 -13.12
CA VAL A 51 -17.94 7.55 -12.32
C VAL A 51 -17.07 6.57 -13.10
N ARG A 52 -16.05 6.06 -12.45
CA ARG A 52 -15.14 5.02 -13.00
C ARG A 52 -15.64 3.62 -12.68
N ASP A 53 -15.90 3.36 -11.38
CA ASP A 53 -16.35 2.03 -10.93
C ASP A 53 -16.86 2.07 -9.48
N ALA A 54 -17.31 0.91 -8.98
CA ALA A 54 -17.55 0.62 -7.58
C ALA A 54 -16.33 -0.11 -7.01
N ILE A 55 -15.62 0.52 -6.08
CA ILE A 55 -14.39 0.00 -5.49
C ILE A 55 -14.48 -0.04 -3.96
N SER A 56 -13.54 -0.73 -3.31
CA SER A 56 -13.45 -0.69 -1.84
C SER A 56 -13.05 0.69 -1.34
N GLN A 57 -13.50 1.05 -0.12
CA GLN A 57 -13.08 2.29 0.53
C GLN A 57 -11.56 2.38 0.66
N GLN A 58 -10.88 1.25 0.89
CA GLN A 58 -9.43 1.17 1.00
C GLN A 58 -8.74 1.51 -0.33
N ALA A 59 -9.23 0.96 -1.44
CA ALA A 59 -8.71 1.26 -2.78
C ALA A 59 -8.90 2.73 -3.14
N ASN A 60 -10.08 3.30 -2.85
CA ASN A 60 -10.38 4.70 -3.09
C ASN A 60 -9.45 5.63 -2.28
N THR A 61 -9.19 5.27 -1.02
CA THR A 61 -8.25 6.02 -0.17
C THR A 61 -6.83 5.93 -0.71
N TRP A 62 -6.38 4.74 -1.10
CA TRP A 62 -5.05 4.51 -1.66
C TRP A 62 -4.86 5.25 -2.98
N GLU A 63 -5.82 5.19 -3.90
CA GLU A 63 -5.81 5.92 -5.17
C GLU A 63 -5.67 7.44 -4.94
N GLY A 64 -6.50 8.01 -4.06
CA GLY A 64 -6.46 9.43 -3.75
C GLY A 64 -5.12 9.88 -3.15
N TYR A 65 -4.50 9.09 -2.26
CA TYR A 65 -3.15 9.37 -1.77
C TYR A 65 -2.11 9.25 -2.87
N THR A 66 -2.19 8.22 -3.71
CA THR A 66 -1.26 8.00 -4.82
C THR A 66 -1.28 9.19 -5.78
N LEU A 67 -2.46 9.64 -6.20
CA LEU A 67 -2.61 10.82 -7.05
C LEU A 67 -2.05 12.09 -6.37
N LYS A 68 -2.38 12.30 -5.10
CA LYS A 68 -1.89 13.45 -4.32
C LYS A 68 -0.37 13.49 -4.23
N TYR A 69 0.27 12.35 -3.94
CA TYR A 69 1.73 12.27 -3.86
C TYR A 69 2.39 12.42 -5.22
N TRP A 70 1.81 11.83 -6.27
CA TRP A 70 2.27 12.04 -7.64
C TRP A 70 2.30 13.52 -8.01
N LEU A 71 1.19 14.22 -7.83
CA LEU A 71 1.09 15.65 -8.15
C LEU A 71 2.06 16.50 -7.32
N LYS A 72 2.28 16.13 -6.07
CA LYS A 72 3.15 16.90 -5.17
C LYS A 72 4.64 16.69 -5.43
N TYR A 73 5.06 15.47 -5.72
CA TYR A 73 6.48 15.10 -5.69
C TYR A 73 7.06 14.66 -7.02
N CYS A 74 6.24 14.20 -7.97
CA CYS A 74 6.73 13.53 -9.17
C CYS A 74 6.37 14.26 -10.47
N SER A 75 5.12 14.69 -10.62
CA SER A 75 4.59 15.21 -11.91
C SER A 75 5.38 16.36 -12.51
N LYS A 76 6.00 17.20 -11.70
CA LYS A 76 6.83 18.32 -12.15
C LYS A 76 8.24 17.92 -12.64
N TYR A 77 8.63 16.68 -12.43
CA TYR A 77 9.94 16.15 -12.81
C TYR A 77 9.85 15.06 -13.90
N SER A 78 8.65 14.71 -14.32
CA SER A 78 8.43 13.63 -15.27
C SER A 78 7.30 13.97 -16.24
N GLU A 79 7.51 13.65 -17.52
CA GLU A 79 6.51 13.85 -18.57
C GLU A 79 5.55 12.66 -18.73
N ILE A 80 5.84 11.50 -18.10
CA ILE A 80 4.97 10.35 -18.16
C ILE A 80 3.72 10.54 -17.28
N SER A 81 2.67 9.83 -17.60
CA SER A 81 1.43 9.83 -16.83
C SER A 81 1.55 9.02 -15.53
N LEU A 82 0.71 9.30 -14.51
CA LEU A 82 0.65 8.50 -13.29
C LEU A 82 0.39 7.00 -13.57
N PRO A 83 -0.56 6.58 -14.44
CA PRO A 83 -0.75 5.17 -14.74
C PRO A 83 0.50 4.49 -15.32
N GLU A 84 1.25 5.20 -16.15
CA GLU A 84 2.51 4.71 -16.71
C GLU A 84 3.60 4.59 -15.63
N ALA A 85 3.75 5.60 -14.78
CA ALA A 85 4.67 5.56 -13.66
C ALA A 85 4.36 4.40 -12.69
N LEU A 86 3.07 4.09 -12.45
CA LEU A 86 2.68 2.96 -11.62
C LEU A 86 3.03 1.61 -12.26
N ARG A 87 2.90 1.46 -13.58
CA ARG A 87 3.37 0.24 -14.27
C ARG A 87 4.88 0.09 -14.17
N ASN A 88 5.62 1.18 -14.45
CA ASN A 88 7.08 1.17 -14.32
C ASN A 88 7.53 0.86 -12.87
N LEU A 89 6.80 1.34 -11.87
CA LEU A 89 7.06 1.00 -10.47
C LEU A 89 6.79 -0.47 -10.17
N ALA A 90 5.70 -1.04 -10.70
CA ALA A 90 5.40 -2.46 -10.56
C ALA A 90 6.52 -3.30 -11.19
N ASP A 91 6.90 -3.04 -12.43
CA ASP A 91 8.00 -3.71 -13.13
C ASP A 91 9.33 -3.58 -12.38
N TYR A 92 9.58 -2.40 -11.79
CA TYR A 92 10.78 -2.17 -10.97
C TYR A 92 10.77 -3.02 -9.69
N LEU A 93 9.65 -3.15 -9.00
CA LEU A 93 9.52 -3.92 -7.76
C LEU A 93 9.55 -5.44 -8.01
N GLU A 94 9.19 -5.90 -9.21
CA GLU A 94 9.19 -7.32 -9.59
C GLU A 94 10.55 -7.83 -10.08
N LYS A 95 11.53 -6.94 -10.29
CA LYS A 95 12.87 -7.35 -10.71
C LYS A 95 13.53 -8.24 -9.67
N ASP A 96 14.28 -9.21 -10.15
CA ASP A 96 15.19 -9.99 -9.30
C ASP A 96 16.41 -9.14 -8.91
N TYR A 97 16.56 -8.93 -7.62
CA TYR A 97 17.67 -8.18 -7.02
C TYR A 97 18.65 -9.06 -6.25
N THR A 98 18.53 -10.39 -6.34
CA THR A 98 19.34 -11.35 -5.55
C THR A 98 20.82 -11.24 -5.87
N CYS A 99 21.18 -10.83 -7.09
CA CYS A 99 22.58 -10.62 -7.52
C CYS A 99 23.14 -9.25 -7.10
N MET A 100 22.33 -8.35 -6.54
CA MET A 100 22.78 -7.01 -6.18
C MET A 100 23.42 -7.00 -4.79
N PRO A 101 24.44 -6.13 -4.55
CA PRO A 101 25.04 -6.00 -3.24
C PRO A 101 24.04 -5.49 -2.20
N LEU A 102 24.27 -5.90 -0.94
CA LEU A 102 23.46 -5.43 0.18
C LEU A 102 23.72 -3.95 0.47
N HIS A 103 22.66 -3.19 0.68
CA HIS A 103 22.77 -1.78 1.08
C HIS A 103 23.14 -1.68 2.57
N ASP A 104 24.05 -0.79 2.92
CA ASP A 104 24.53 -0.55 4.31
C ASP A 104 23.41 -0.18 5.29
N GLY A 105 22.36 0.48 4.81
CA GLY A 105 21.16 0.80 5.58
C GLY A 105 20.36 -0.42 6.08
N LEU A 106 20.59 -1.63 5.53
CA LEU A 106 19.83 -2.84 5.87
C LEU A 106 19.86 -3.14 7.38
N VAL A 107 21.04 -3.04 8.01
CA VAL A 107 21.21 -3.30 9.45
C VAL A 107 20.46 -2.26 10.30
N ALA A 108 20.53 -0.99 9.92
CA ALA A 108 19.81 0.09 10.59
C ALA A 108 18.28 -0.08 10.50
N ASP A 109 17.79 -0.49 9.33
CA ASP A 109 16.38 -0.77 9.11
C ASP A 109 15.90 -1.98 9.91
N MET A 110 16.69 -3.05 9.94
CA MET A 110 16.40 -4.23 10.75
C MET A 110 16.37 -3.86 12.24
N LYS A 111 17.38 -3.13 12.74
CA LYS A 111 17.41 -2.64 14.12
C LYS A 111 16.15 -1.87 14.47
N ARG A 112 15.72 -0.96 13.59
CA ARG A 112 14.49 -0.14 13.77
C ARG A 112 13.23 -1.00 13.87
N LYS A 113 13.10 -2.04 13.03
CA LYS A 113 11.98 -3.00 13.08
C LYS A 113 12.00 -3.80 14.38
N LEU A 114 13.13 -4.37 14.75
CA LEU A 114 13.31 -5.18 15.97
C LEU A 114 13.02 -4.39 17.25
N THR A 115 13.48 -3.15 17.33
CA THR A 115 13.27 -2.29 18.50
C THR A 115 11.78 -1.99 18.76
N ARG A 116 10.91 -2.10 17.77
CA ARG A 116 9.45 -1.95 17.92
C ARG A 116 8.75 -3.19 18.48
N LEU A 117 9.39 -4.36 18.41
CA LEU A 117 8.82 -5.61 18.91
C LEU A 117 8.84 -5.67 20.44
N ARG A 118 7.93 -6.43 21.04
CA ARG A 118 7.99 -6.79 22.45
C ARG A 118 9.10 -7.83 22.69
N LYS A 119 9.52 -7.98 23.93
CA LYS A 119 10.60 -8.89 24.31
C LYS A 119 10.31 -10.34 23.91
N GLU A 120 9.12 -10.81 24.22
CA GLU A 120 8.66 -12.17 23.91
C GLU A 120 8.64 -12.44 22.39
N ALA A 121 8.26 -11.42 21.60
CA ALA A 121 8.27 -11.52 20.14
C ALA A 121 9.71 -11.56 19.58
N LEU A 122 10.67 -10.91 20.23
CA LEU A 122 12.10 -10.98 19.85
C LEU A 122 12.68 -12.36 20.17
N GLU A 123 12.35 -12.93 21.34
CA GLU A 123 12.76 -14.27 21.74
C GLU A 123 12.21 -15.32 20.77
N ALA A 124 10.92 -15.24 20.45
CA ALA A 124 10.28 -16.12 19.46
C ALA A 124 10.91 -15.98 18.07
N LYS A 125 11.24 -14.75 17.67
CA LYS A 125 11.86 -14.49 16.36
C LYS A 125 13.29 -15.02 16.28
N LEU A 126 14.09 -14.90 17.34
CA LEU A 126 15.43 -15.50 17.42
C LEU A 126 15.38 -17.01 17.29
N LEU A 127 14.41 -17.64 17.95
CA LEU A 127 14.20 -19.08 17.83
C LEU A 127 13.79 -19.47 16.40
N ALA A 128 12.83 -18.77 15.83
CA ALA A 128 12.28 -19.11 14.49
C ALA A 128 13.32 -18.92 13.38
N ASP A 129 14.06 -17.81 13.40
CA ASP A 129 14.95 -17.45 12.29
C ASP A 129 16.35 -18.09 12.42
N PHE A 130 16.82 -18.36 13.65
CA PHE A 130 18.19 -18.84 13.90
C PHE A 130 18.29 -20.05 14.83
N GLY A 131 17.19 -20.58 15.34
CA GLY A 131 17.21 -21.72 16.29
C GLY A 131 17.79 -21.36 17.67
N VAL A 132 17.93 -20.07 18.00
CA VAL A 132 18.58 -19.61 19.23
C VAL A 132 17.55 -19.33 20.31
N VAL A 133 17.69 -20.03 21.44
CA VAL A 133 16.96 -19.76 22.67
C VAL A 133 17.85 -18.95 23.60
N MET A 134 17.44 -17.73 23.93
CA MET A 134 18.17 -16.92 24.89
C MET A 134 17.23 -16.00 25.67
N THR A 135 17.53 -15.79 26.94
CA THR A 135 16.86 -14.79 27.78
C THR A 135 17.82 -13.65 28.07
N ALA A 136 17.47 -12.45 27.66
CA ALA A 136 18.29 -11.26 27.84
C ALA A 136 17.43 -10.00 27.97
N THR A 137 18.05 -8.86 28.16
CA THR A 137 17.38 -7.57 28.00
C THR A 137 16.92 -7.39 26.56
N LYS A 138 15.92 -6.55 26.32
CA LYS A 138 15.45 -6.24 24.96
C LYS A 138 16.59 -5.79 24.05
N VAL A 139 17.49 -4.96 24.55
CA VAL A 139 18.67 -4.50 23.81
C VAL A 139 19.60 -5.66 23.48
N GLY A 140 19.86 -6.56 24.44
CA GLY A 140 20.65 -7.77 24.23
C GLY A 140 20.08 -8.69 23.14
N LEU A 141 18.76 -8.89 23.13
CA LEU A 141 18.09 -9.68 22.10
C LEU A 141 18.21 -9.04 20.71
N VAL A 142 18.02 -7.72 20.61
CA VAL A 142 18.18 -6.99 19.34
C VAL A 142 19.63 -7.11 18.83
N ASN A 143 20.61 -6.91 19.69
CA ASN A 143 22.02 -7.01 19.30
C ASN A 143 22.39 -8.43 18.86
N LYS A 144 21.93 -9.45 19.59
CA LYS A 144 22.16 -10.85 19.19
C LYS A 144 21.51 -11.19 17.86
N TYR A 145 20.28 -10.73 17.64
CA TYR A 145 19.61 -10.92 16.36
C TYR A 145 20.39 -10.28 15.21
N LEU A 146 20.83 -9.03 15.37
CA LEU A 146 21.58 -8.31 14.34
C LEU A 146 22.92 -9.00 14.03
N GLN A 147 23.62 -9.50 15.07
CA GLN A 147 24.84 -10.26 14.89
C GLN A 147 24.60 -11.49 13.99
N LEU A 148 23.64 -12.35 14.36
CA LEU A 148 23.32 -13.55 13.61
C LEU A 148 22.81 -13.24 12.19
N PHE A 149 22.04 -12.17 12.05
CA PHE A 149 21.56 -11.70 10.75
C PHE A 149 22.71 -11.29 9.82
N ILE A 150 23.71 -10.56 10.33
CA ILE A 150 24.89 -10.18 9.55
C ILE A 150 25.68 -11.43 9.16
N GLU A 151 26.00 -12.29 10.13
CA GLU A 151 26.71 -13.55 9.91
C GLU A 151 26.02 -14.43 8.85
N SER A 152 24.67 -14.45 8.81
CA SER A 152 23.89 -15.20 7.81
C SER A 152 23.95 -14.62 6.39
N LYS A 153 24.48 -13.41 6.21
CA LYS A 153 24.61 -12.71 4.91
C LYS A 153 26.02 -12.77 4.35
N GLU A 154 26.99 -13.22 5.14
CA GLU A 154 28.40 -13.34 4.75
C GLU A 154 28.75 -14.73 4.20
N ILE A 155 27.74 -15.62 4.09
CA ILE A 155 27.85 -16.97 3.53
C ILE A 155 27.34 -16.95 2.09
#